data_93cf8cd6588380cbabbe187e693c45ad
#
_entry.id   93cf8cd6588380cbabbe187e693c45ad
#
_cell.length_a   1.000
_cell.length_b   1.000
_cell.length_c   1.000
_cell.angle_alpha   90.00
_cell.angle_beta   90.00
_cell.angle_gamma   90.00
#
_symmetry.space_group_name_H-M   'P 1'
#
loop_
_entity.id
_entity.type
_entity.pdbx_description
1 polymer ?
#
loop_
_entity_poly.entity_id
_entity_poly.type
_entity_poly.pdbx_seq_one_letter_code
_entity_poly.pdbx_strand_id
1 'polypeptide(L)'
;KLVLLDEAGAGVNRTLLKEIGDAIERLHQDHGYTFCMIEHDLEFISRLCNPVIVMAEGGVLTQGTADEVKENEAVIEAYLGAGMKRQTVGA
;
A
#
# COMPACT_ATOMS: atom_id res chain seq x y z
N LYS A 1 -17.15 -1.59 12.05
CA LYS A 1 -16.20 -2.62 12.45
C LYS A 1 -14.81 -2.31 11.88
N LEU A 2 -13.80 -2.40 12.71
CA LEU A 2 -12.42 -2.19 12.30
C LEU A 2 -11.72 -3.53 12.11
N VAL A 3 -11.09 -3.71 10.96
CA VAL A 3 -10.34 -4.93 10.64
C VAL A 3 -8.88 -4.55 10.40
N LEU A 4 -7.98 -5.25 11.08
CA LEU A 4 -6.54 -5.05 10.91
C LEU A 4 -5.98 -6.20 10.07
N LEU A 5 -5.35 -5.86 8.96
CA LEU A 5 -4.73 -6.83 8.06
C LEU A 5 -3.23 -6.58 7.98
N ASP A 6 -2.46 -7.58 8.35
CA ASP A 6 -1.00 -7.50 8.37
C ASP A 6 -0.44 -8.40 7.28
N GLU A 7 -0.02 -7.78 6.18
CA GLU A 7 0.57 -8.46 5.03
C GLU A 7 -0.30 -9.60 4.49
N ALA A 8 -1.59 -9.31 4.33
CA ALA A 8 -2.54 -10.29 3.83
C ALA A 8 -2.21 -10.80 2.42
N GLY A 9 -1.49 -10.00 1.63
CA GLY A 9 -1.10 -10.36 0.28
C GLY A 9 0.25 -11.04 0.17
N ALA A 10 0.95 -11.26 1.26
CA ALA A 10 2.30 -11.84 1.22
C ALA A 10 2.26 -13.27 0.68
N GLY A 11 3.10 -13.56 -0.32
CA GLY A 11 3.17 -14.89 -0.89
C GLY A 11 2.00 -15.30 -1.77
N VAL A 12 1.11 -14.37 -2.08
CA VAL A 12 -0.10 -14.63 -2.86
C VAL A 12 0.13 -14.19 -4.30
N ASN A 13 -0.35 -14.98 -5.28
CA ASN A 13 -0.21 -14.60 -6.68
C ASN A 13 -1.12 -13.42 -7.02
N ARG A 14 -0.87 -12.80 -8.18
CA ARG A 14 -1.59 -11.60 -8.60
C ARG A 14 -3.10 -11.79 -8.73
N THR A 15 -3.53 -12.95 -9.23
CA THR A 15 -4.94 -13.24 -9.41
C THR A 15 -5.67 -13.30 -8.06
N LEU A 16 -5.09 -14.01 -7.10
CA LEU A 16 -5.67 -14.13 -5.78
C LEU A 16 -5.61 -12.80 -5.04
N LEU A 17 -4.56 -12.04 -5.23
CA LEU A 17 -4.43 -10.71 -4.63
C LEU A 17 -5.56 -9.79 -5.11
N LYS A 18 -5.89 -9.87 -6.39
CA LYS A 18 -7.01 -9.11 -6.94
C LYS A 18 -8.33 -9.51 -6.30
N GLU A 19 -8.54 -10.81 -6.09
CA GLU A 19 -9.74 -11.31 -5.44
C GLU A 19 -9.85 -10.85 -3.99
N ILE A 20 -8.73 -10.84 -3.29
CA ILE A 20 -8.68 -10.33 -1.91
C ILE A 20 -9.06 -8.85 -1.90
N GLY A 21 -8.51 -8.08 -2.82
CA GLY A 21 -8.84 -6.66 -2.94
C GLY A 21 -10.31 -6.42 -3.24
N ASP A 22 -10.89 -7.22 -4.13
CA ASP A 22 -12.32 -7.14 -4.46
C ASP A 22 -13.18 -7.40 -3.22
N ALA A 23 -12.80 -8.38 -2.41
CA ALA A 23 -13.52 -8.71 -1.20
C ALA A 23 -13.44 -7.57 -0.18
N ILE A 24 -12.28 -6.97 -0.03
CA ILE A 24 -12.08 -5.84 0.89
C ILE A 24 -12.95 -4.66 0.47
N GLU A 25 -12.95 -4.34 -0.82
CA GLU A 25 -13.77 -3.25 -1.33
C GLU A 25 -15.26 -3.49 -1.07
N ARG A 26 -15.72 -4.72 -1.28
CA ARG A 26 -17.11 -5.09 -1.03
C ARG A 26 -17.50 -4.92 0.43
N LEU A 27 -16.66 -5.41 1.32
CA LEU A 27 -16.92 -5.29 2.74
C LEU A 27 -16.94 -3.84 3.21
N HIS A 28 -16.08 -3.03 2.64
CA HIS A 28 -16.04 -1.61 2.97
C HIS A 28 -17.29 -0.89 2.45
N GLN A 29 -17.63 -1.10 1.20
CA GLN A 29 -18.73 -0.38 0.56
C GLN A 29 -20.11 -0.87 1.02
N ASP A 30 -20.27 -2.18 1.14
CA ASP A 30 -21.57 -2.76 1.40
C ASP A 30 -21.89 -2.90 2.88
N HIS A 31 -20.86 -3.05 3.72
CA HIS A 31 -21.04 -3.33 5.14
C HIS A 31 -20.40 -2.29 6.05
N GLY A 32 -19.77 -1.27 5.50
CA GLY A 32 -19.21 -0.19 6.28
C GLY A 32 -17.99 -0.56 7.12
N TYR A 33 -17.31 -1.64 6.77
CA TYR A 33 -16.10 -2.03 7.49
C TYR A 33 -14.99 -1.03 7.22
N THR A 34 -14.20 -0.76 8.24
CA THR A 34 -12.99 0.06 8.13
C THR A 34 -11.80 -0.89 8.21
N PHE A 35 -10.85 -0.70 7.30
CA PHE A 35 -9.66 -1.54 7.24
C PHE A 35 -8.40 -0.74 7.52
N CYS A 36 -7.51 -1.31 8.32
CA CYS A 36 -6.16 -0.81 8.47
C CYS A 36 -5.23 -1.89 7.92
N MET A 37 -4.48 -1.56 6.87
CA MET A 37 -3.68 -2.53 6.15
C MET A 37 -2.21 -2.22 6.24
N ILE A 38 -1.41 -3.24 6.52
CA ILE A 38 0.04 -3.14 6.55
C ILE A 38 0.56 -3.99 5.41
N GLU A 39 1.16 -3.34 4.40
CA GLU A 39 1.59 -4.02 3.19
C GLU A 39 2.85 -3.39 2.61
N HIS A 40 3.58 -4.17 1.82
CA HIS A 40 4.70 -3.68 1.04
C HIS A 40 4.33 -3.42 -0.40
N ASP A 41 3.25 -3.99 -0.88
CA ASP A 41 2.82 -3.86 -2.27
C ASP A 41 2.11 -2.54 -2.46
N LEU A 42 2.82 -1.57 -3.00
CA LEU A 42 2.29 -0.22 -3.16
C LEU A 42 1.12 -0.17 -4.14
N GLU A 43 1.09 -1.03 -5.14
CA GLU A 43 -0.04 -1.08 -6.07
C GLU A 43 -1.32 -1.54 -5.36
N PHE A 44 -1.21 -2.55 -4.52
CA PHE A 44 -2.32 -3.07 -3.75
C PHE A 44 -2.85 -2.00 -2.80
N ILE A 45 -1.95 -1.32 -2.10
CA ILE A 45 -2.29 -0.22 -1.21
C ILE A 45 -2.92 0.94 -1.95
N SER A 46 -2.38 1.30 -3.11
CA SER A 46 -2.90 2.40 -3.92
C SER A 46 -4.34 2.21 -4.31
N ARG A 47 -4.70 0.98 -4.59
CA ARG A 47 -6.07 0.65 -4.98
C ARG A 47 -7.04 0.78 -3.82
N LEU A 48 -6.63 0.37 -2.63
CA LEU A 48 -7.56 0.13 -1.52
C LEU A 48 -7.53 1.19 -0.42
N CYS A 49 -6.44 1.90 -0.27
CA CYS A 49 -6.21 2.73 0.91
C CYS A 49 -6.13 4.22 0.61
N ASN A 50 -6.71 5.00 1.49
CA ASN A 50 -6.56 6.45 1.53
C ASN A 50 -6.94 6.91 2.94
N PRO A 51 -6.08 7.58 3.68
CA PRO A 51 -4.71 7.95 3.29
C PRO A 51 -3.75 6.78 3.38
N VAL A 52 -2.57 6.95 2.80
CA VAL A 52 -1.45 6.02 2.92
C VAL A 52 -0.42 6.64 3.85
N ILE A 53 0.00 5.86 4.84
CA ILE A 53 1.00 6.30 5.81
C ILE A 53 2.23 5.44 5.61
N VAL A 54 3.36 6.09 5.35
CA VAL A 54 4.62 5.38 5.14
C VAL A 54 5.46 5.48 6.39
N MET A 55 5.92 4.35 6.88
CA MET A 55 6.75 4.28 8.07
C MET A 55 8.14 3.76 7.73
N ALA A 56 9.13 4.31 8.40
CA ALA A 56 10.51 3.86 8.26
C ALA A 56 11.25 4.18 9.56
N GLU A 57 12.13 3.26 9.96
CA GLU A 57 12.99 3.45 11.13
C GLU A 57 12.20 3.82 12.38
N GLY A 58 11.06 3.18 12.57
CA GLY A 58 10.27 3.37 13.79
C GLY A 58 9.43 4.63 13.84
N GLY A 59 9.32 5.36 12.74
CA GLY A 59 8.54 6.58 12.71
C GLY A 59 7.78 6.75 11.42
N VAL A 60 6.92 7.78 11.38
CA VAL A 60 6.19 8.14 10.17
C VAL A 60 7.10 8.95 9.27
N LEU A 61 7.30 8.46 8.05
CA LEU A 61 8.10 9.16 7.05
C LEU A 61 7.27 10.21 6.33
N THR A 62 6.09 9.84 5.89
CA THR A 62 5.16 10.74 5.21
C THR A 62 3.77 10.12 5.19
N GLN A 63 2.78 10.93 4.84
CA GLN A 63 1.43 10.41 4.61
C GLN A 63 0.73 11.28 3.58
N GLY A 64 -0.27 10.70 2.93
CA GLY A 64 -1.03 11.39 1.91
C GLY A 64 -1.76 10.42 1.02
N THR A 65 -2.16 10.87 -0.16
CA THR A 65 -2.75 9.96 -1.14
C THR A 65 -1.67 9.01 -1.67
N ALA A 66 -2.11 7.91 -2.29
CA ALA A 66 -1.17 6.96 -2.86
C ALA A 66 -0.26 7.63 -3.91
N ASP A 67 -0.82 8.53 -4.72
CA ASP A 67 -0.03 9.22 -5.74
C ASP A 67 1.02 10.13 -5.12
N GLU A 68 0.65 10.88 -4.09
CA GLU A 68 1.59 11.74 -3.37
C GLU A 68 2.73 10.94 -2.76
N VAL A 69 2.39 9.81 -2.17
CA VAL A 69 3.38 8.93 -1.53
C VAL A 69 4.34 8.35 -2.56
N LYS A 70 3.83 7.92 -3.71
CA LYS A 70 4.65 7.33 -4.77
C LYS A 70 5.68 8.31 -5.33
N GLU A 71 5.36 9.59 -5.34
CA GLU A 71 6.25 10.61 -5.87
C GLU A 71 7.25 11.15 -4.85
N ASN A 72 7.09 10.77 -3.60
CA ASN A 72 7.97 11.27 -2.54
C ASN A 72 9.34 10.62 -2.62
N GLU A 73 10.39 11.45 -2.75
CA GLU A 73 11.77 10.97 -2.86
C GLU A 73 12.20 10.13 -1.67
N ALA A 74 11.79 10.52 -0.46
CA ALA A 74 12.16 9.78 0.73
C ALA A 74 11.53 8.38 0.74
N VAL A 75 10.33 8.24 0.21
CA VAL A 75 9.66 6.93 0.08
C VAL A 75 10.39 6.07 -0.93
N ILE A 76 10.77 6.65 -2.07
CA ILE A 76 11.51 5.94 -3.10
C ILE A 76 12.83 5.40 -2.52
N GLU A 77 13.56 6.23 -1.80
CA GLU A 77 14.81 5.82 -1.18
C GLU A 77 14.62 4.72 -0.15
N ALA A 78 13.59 4.84 0.69
CA ALA A 78 13.39 3.91 1.80
C ALA A 78 12.87 2.55 1.37
N TYR A 79 12.00 2.50 0.38
CA TYR A 79 11.28 1.28 0.03
C TYR A 79 11.64 0.69 -1.31
N LEU A 80 11.87 1.54 -2.30
CA LEU A 80 12.19 1.05 -3.63
C LEU A 80 13.69 0.90 -3.83
N GLY A 81 14.47 1.56 -3.00
CA GLY A 81 15.91 1.48 -3.03
C GLY A 81 16.53 2.21 -4.21
N ALA A 82 17.84 2.38 -4.16
CA ALA A 82 18.55 3.14 -5.19
C ALA A 82 18.44 2.48 -6.58
N GLY A 83 18.44 1.15 -6.62
CA GLY A 83 18.30 0.43 -7.88
C GLY A 83 16.96 0.67 -8.54
N MET A 84 15.89 0.58 -7.77
CA MET A 84 14.55 0.81 -8.28
C MET A 84 14.35 2.26 -8.66
N LYS A 85 14.89 3.18 -7.89
CA LYS A 85 14.83 4.60 -8.20
C LYS A 85 15.47 4.87 -9.55
N ARG A 86 16.65 4.30 -9.81
CA ARG A 86 17.33 4.48 -11.08
C ARG A 86 16.52 3.91 -12.24
N GLN A 87 15.89 2.77 -12.05
CA GLN A 87 15.04 2.18 -13.09
C GLN A 87 13.85 3.09 -13.39
N THR A 88 13.24 3.63 -12.35
CA THR A 88 12.10 4.52 -12.49
C THR A 88 12.51 5.79 -13.23
N VAL A 89 13.64 6.38 -12.85
CA VAL A 89 14.14 7.60 -13.48
C VAL A 89 14.55 7.32 -14.92
N GLY A 90 15.15 6.17 -15.17
CA GLY A 90 15.58 5.79 -16.50
C GLY A 90 14.45 5.45 -17.44
N ALA A 91 13.29 5.16 -16.89
CA ALA A 91 12.12 4.89 -17.69
C ALA A 91 11.52 6.19 -18.21
#